data_f8e6f047656e7e81dd6a3ae7b767e1f7
#
_entry.id   f8e6f047656e7e81dd6a3ae7b767e1f7
#
_cell.length_a   1.000
_cell.length_b   1.000
_cell.length_c   1.000
_cell.angle_alpha   90.00
_cell.angle_beta   90.00
_cell.angle_gamma   90.00
#
_symmetry.space_group_name_H-M   'P 1'
#
loop_
_entity.id
_entity.type
_entity.pdbx_description
1 polymer ?
#
loop_
_entity_poly.entity_id
_entity_poly.type
_entity_poly.pdbx_seq_one_letter_code
_entity_poly.pdbx_strand_id
1 'polypeptide(L)'
;MFKLSVKQEVSLLAILAIVGIVILIAVQTASNAKTNRLYELGAEVYKVKADMLTLRRNEKDFLARNDIKYIEKFNKNHKQIIKDVKILSDDLGDVGLDKTQKEAEALELVLNDYRSKFAALTQLRKKIGLDHKSGLYGSLRSSVHKAEEKIFKVGDYKLARDMLMLRRREKDFMLRLDVKYVDKFDKDLVKFNDNLKDSFMAKSMQDQIASHMVDYDRDFKELVNANIEFGLSHSEGKHGELRVTIHKSEKQLKVLEKYIAEEVESALSAQLTIKAIAIAIISLILIGMGIFIVGSITKPISIFSKLMSKSAHNLDLTMVASEDAPKEIALMASSYNHMISEFHNVISEISKISDELNSASSTLDGVSSSVSSIVENQLNESEKVAISMNEMTATTQDISLNANTAAAAAESADTQAQQGKDVVAENQTEVSTLAHNVNEAAAVISELSK
;
A
#
# COMPACT_ATOMS: atom_id res chain seq x y z
N MET A 1 67.79 -2.04 -13.75
CA MET A 1 66.54 -1.59 -13.17
C MET A 1 66.34 -0.15 -13.59
N PHE A 2 65.33 0.15 -14.42
CA PHE A 2 65.05 1.52 -14.85
C PHE A 2 64.67 2.35 -13.62
N LYS A 3 65.56 3.24 -13.17
CA LYS A 3 65.18 4.23 -12.14
C LYS A 3 64.30 5.30 -12.81
N LEU A 4 63.08 5.38 -12.42
CA LEU A 4 62.19 6.46 -12.82
C LEU A 4 62.82 7.81 -12.40
N SER A 5 62.64 8.83 -13.22
CA SER A 5 63.07 10.17 -12.84
C SER A 5 62.16 10.71 -11.73
N VAL A 6 62.67 11.57 -10.86
CA VAL A 6 61.88 12.23 -9.80
C VAL A 6 60.58 12.85 -10.37
N LYS A 7 60.69 13.43 -11.57
CA LYS A 7 59.53 14.01 -12.30
C LYS A 7 58.49 12.94 -12.65
N GLN A 8 58.92 11.71 -13.04
CA GLN A 8 58.02 10.61 -13.35
C GLN A 8 57.35 10.05 -12.08
N GLU A 9 58.07 9.95 -10.96
CA GLU A 9 57.52 9.48 -9.68
C GLU A 9 56.48 10.44 -9.14
N VAL A 10 56.74 11.75 -9.20
CA VAL A 10 55.79 12.79 -8.78
C VAL A 10 54.57 12.88 -9.71
N SER A 11 54.79 12.74 -11.04
CA SER A 11 53.70 12.68 -12.01
C SER A 11 52.82 11.44 -11.80
N LEU A 12 53.45 10.29 -11.47
CA LEU A 12 52.75 9.06 -11.16
C LEU A 12 51.84 9.23 -9.92
N LEU A 13 52.34 9.92 -8.87
CA LEU A 13 51.56 10.24 -7.68
C LEU A 13 50.35 11.09 -8.03
N ALA A 14 50.53 12.14 -8.82
CA ALA A 14 49.44 13.03 -9.25
C ALA A 14 48.41 12.26 -10.10
N ILE A 15 48.85 11.43 -11.03
CA ILE A 15 47.97 10.59 -11.86
C ILE A 15 47.22 9.58 -10.99
N LEU A 16 47.87 8.93 -10.03
CA LEU A 16 47.22 7.99 -9.10
C LEU A 16 46.15 8.70 -8.25
N ALA A 17 46.44 9.93 -7.78
CA ALA A 17 45.47 10.74 -7.04
C ALA A 17 44.21 11.07 -7.89
N ILE A 18 44.41 11.50 -9.14
CA ILE A 18 43.36 11.79 -10.07
C ILE A 18 42.54 10.53 -10.40
N VAL A 19 43.20 9.41 -10.68
CA VAL A 19 42.54 8.13 -10.93
C VAL A 19 41.76 7.68 -9.71
N GLY A 20 42.31 7.85 -8.49
CA GLY A 20 41.60 7.56 -7.25
C GLY A 20 40.31 8.37 -7.09
N ILE A 21 40.35 9.67 -7.41
CA ILE A 21 39.18 10.53 -7.38
C ILE A 21 38.12 10.10 -8.42
N VAL A 22 38.55 9.77 -9.64
CA VAL A 22 37.67 9.29 -10.72
C VAL A 22 37.00 7.97 -10.32
N ILE A 23 37.74 7.06 -9.72
CA ILE A 23 37.22 5.79 -9.21
C ILE A 23 36.16 6.06 -8.11
N LEU A 24 36.43 6.98 -7.18
CA LEU A 24 35.48 7.33 -6.12
C LEU A 24 34.19 7.94 -6.69
N ILE A 25 34.31 8.81 -7.67
CA ILE A 25 33.13 9.40 -8.35
C ILE A 25 32.33 8.31 -9.09
N ALA A 26 33.02 7.42 -9.81
CA ALA A 26 32.37 6.32 -10.53
C ALA A 26 31.62 5.36 -9.58
N VAL A 27 32.25 4.97 -8.48
CA VAL A 27 31.66 4.16 -7.42
C VAL A 27 30.47 4.87 -6.81
N GLN A 28 30.59 6.18 -6.52
CA GLN A 28 29.50 7.00 -5.99
C GLN A 28 28.30 7.04 -6.94
N THR A 29 28.56 7.30 -8.22
CA THR A 29 27.51 7.43 -9.22
C THR A 29 26.77 6.10 -9.44
N ALA A 30 27.50 5.00 -9.56
CA ALA A 30 26.94 3.67 -9.70
C ALA A 30 26.10 3.26 -8.48
N SER A 31 26.59 3.56 -7.29
CA SER A 31 25.90 3.26 -6.04
C SER A 31 24.64 4.10 -5.87
N ASN A 32 24.69 5.38 -6.20
CA ASN A 32 23.53 6.27 -6.16
C ASN A 32 22.44 5.83 -7.16
N ALA A 33 22.81 5.39 -8.35
CA ALA A 33 21.87 4.90 -9.35
C ALA A 33 21.05 3.71 -8.82
N LYS A 34 21.72 2.74 -8.18
CA LYS A 34 21.05 1.59 -7.56
C LYS A 34 20.10 2.04 -6.45
N THR A 35 20.57 2.90 -5.56
CA THR A 35 19.76 3.37 -4.43
C THR A 35 18.55 4.18 -4.90
N ASN A 36 18.72 5.04 -5.88
CA ASN A 36 17.62 5.81 -6.47
C ASN A 36 16.56 4.89 -7.10
N ARG A 37 17.00 3.86 -7.81
CA ARG A 37 16.07 2.89 -8.40
C ARG A 37 15.25 2.15 -7.34
N LEU A 38 15.86 1.79 -6.21
CA LEU A 38 15.15 1.18 -5.08
C LEU A 38 14.12 2.13 -4.45
N TYR A 39 14.42 3.44 -4.38
CA TYR A 39 13.46 4.44 -3.92
C TYR A 39 12.28 4.61 -4.89
N GLU A 40 12.54 4.59 -6.20
CA GLU A 40 11.48 4.58 -7.21
C GLU A 40 10.56 3.39 -7.05
N LEU A 41 11.11 2.17 -6.90
CA LEU A 41 10.34 0.97 -6.62
C LEU A 41 9.52 1.09 -5.33
N GLY A 42 10.10 1.68 -4.29
CA GLY A 42 9.38 2.00 -3.06
C GLY A 42 8.18 2.92 -3.31
N ALA A 43 8.36 3.96 -4.12
CA ALA A 43 7.27 4.87 -4.50
C ALA A 43 6.17 4.16 -5.31
N GLU A 44 6.53 3.23 -6.19
CA GLU A 44 5.57 2.41 -6.93
C GLU A 44 4.75 1.51 -6.00
N VAL A 45 5.36 0.89 -4.99
CA VAL A 45 4.63 0.12 -3.97
C VAL A 45 3.65 1.00 -3.21
N TYR A 46 4.04 2.22 -2.83
CA TYR A 46 3.11 3.17 -2.19
C TYR A 46 1.96 3.58 -3.11
N LYS A 47 2.21 3.73 -4.41
CA LYS A 47 1.17 3.98 -5.41
C LYS A 47 0.18 2.81 -5.46
N VAL A 48 0.68 1.58 -5.59
CA VAL A 48 -0.15 0.36 -5.57
C VAL A 48 -0.99 0.28 -4.29
N LYS A 49 -0.42 0.65 -3.15
CA LYS A 49 -1.14 0.72 -1.87
C LYS A 49 -2.28 1.74 -1.89
N ALA A 50 -2.05 2.92 -2.44
CA ALA A 50 -3.07 3.96 -2.58
C ALA A 50 -4.21 3.51 -3.52
N ASP A 51 -3.87 2.82 -4.60
CA ASP A 51 -4.83 2.27 -5.55
C ASP A 51 -5.66 1.15 -4.92
N MET A 52 -5.05 0.29 -4.11
CA MET A 52 -5.77 -0.72 -3.35
C MET A 52 -6.77 -0.10 -2.36
N LEU A 53 -6.38 0.96 -1.65
CA LEU A 53 -7.29 1.69 -0.77
C LEU A 53 -8.45 2.33 -1.56
N THR A 54 -8.20 2.74 -2.80
CA THR A 54 -9.23 3.26 -3.70
C THR A 54 -10.20 2.16 -4.14
N LEU A 55 -9.71 0.95 -4.46
CA LEU A 55 -10.56 -0.21 -4.71
C LEU A 55 -11.44 -0.53 -3.51
N ARG A 56 -10.84 -0.58 -2.32
CA ARG A 56 -11.57 -0.83 -1.08
C ARG A 56 -12.64 0.22 -0.80
N ARG A 57 -12.35 1.50 -1.07
CA ARG A 57 -13.34 2.56 -0.97
C ARG A 57 -14.52 2.33 -1.92
N ASN A 58 -14.25 1.95 -3.19
CA ASN A 58 -15.32 1.67 -4.15
C ASN A 58 -16.18 0.47 -3.73
N GLU A 59 -15.57 -0.58 -3.19
CA GLU A 59 -16.30 -1.70 -2.57
C GLU A 59 -17.21 -1.23 -1.45
N LYS A 60 -16.67 -0.47 -0.48
CA LYS A 60 -17.45 0.03 0.67
C LYS A 60 -18.57 0.96 0.24
N ASP A 61 -18.31 1.84 -0.71
CA ASP A 61 -19.33 2.72 -1.28
C ASP A 61 -20.45 1.93 -1.98
N PHE A 62 -20.13 0.84 -2.71
CA PHE A 62 -21.13 -0.04 -3.29
C PHE A 62 -21.98 -0.72 -2.20
N LEU A 63 -21.34 -1.32 -1.19
CA LEU A 63 -22.04 -2.02 -0.11
C LEU A 63 -22.94 -1.09 0.71
N ALA A 64 -22.54 0.16 0.89
CA ALA A 64 -23.30 1.15 1.64
C ALA A 64 -24.45 1.78 0.83
N ARG A 65 -24.28 1.95 -0.49
CA ARG A 65 -25.20 2.74 -1.32
C ARG A 65 -25.99 1.90 -2.31
N ASN A 66 -25.58 0.65 -2.58
CA ASN A 66 -26.13 -0.24 -3.60
C ASN A 66 -26.18 0.37 -5.02
N ASP A 67 -25.24 1.25 -5.37
CA ASP A 67 -25.22 1.98 -6.63
C ASP A 67 -24.20 1.36 -7.60
N ILE A 68 -24.67 0.95 -8.77
CA ILE A 68 -23.91 0.26 -9.82
C ILE A 68 -22.65 1.05 -10.27
N LYS A 69 -22.71 2.38 -10.21
CA LYS A 69 -21.55 3.22 -10.58
C LYS A 69 -20.27 2.87 -9.83
N TYR A 70 -20.37 2.37 -8.60
CA TYR A 70 -19.20 1.96 -7.81
C TYR A 70 -18.60 0.64 -8.28
N ILE A 71 -19.39 -0.23 -8.91
CA ILE A 71 -18.89 -1.44 -9.59
C ILE A 71 -18.03 -1.04 -10.80
N GLU A 72 -18.49 -0.07 -11.59
CA GLU A 72 -17.75 0.45 -12.74
C GLU A 72 -16.44 1.11 -12.31
N LYS A 73 -16.48 1.96 -11.27
CA LYS A 73 -15.29 2.58 -10.67
C LYS A 73 -14.32 1.53 -10.16
N PHE A 74 -14.81 0.52 -9.46
CA PHE A 74 -13.99 -0.59 -8.98
C PHE A 74 -13.29 -1.29 -10.14
N ASN A 75 -14.03 -1.68 -11.19
CA ASN A 75 -13.46 -2.37 -12.34
C ASN A 75 -12.42 -1.54 -13.09
N LYS A 76 -12.65 -0.22 -13.24
CA LYS A 76 -11.67 0.71 -13.83
C LYS A 76 -10.38 0.76 -13.00
N ASN A 77 -10.51 0.94 -11.70
CA ASN A 77 -9.37 1.04 -10.78
C ASN A 77 -8.65 -0.30 -10.65
N HIS A 78 -9.38 -1.43 -10.70
CA HIS A 78 -8.76 -2.75 -10.75
C HIS A 78 -7.87 -2.94 -11.98
N LYS A 79 -8.31 -2.52 -13.17
CA LYS A 79 -7.47 -2.57 -14.38
C LYS A 79 -6.20 -1.74 -14.21
N GLN A 80 -6.31 -0.59 -13.56
CA GLN A 80 -5.16 0.29 -13.34
C GLN A 80 -4.17 -0.35 -12.35
N ILE A 81 -4.63 -0.82 -11.19
CA ILE A 81 -3.74 -1.42 -10.18
C ILE A 81 -3.04 -2.68 -10.71
N ILE A 82 -3.71 -3.50 -11.52
CA ILE A 82 -3.08 -4.68 -12.15
C ILE A 82 -1.97 -4.24 -13.11
N LYS A 83 -2.19 -3.18 -13.88
CA LYS A 83 -1.14 -2.61 -14.74
C LYS A 83 0.06 -2.12 -13.91
N ASP A 84 -0.21 -1.42 -12.82
CA ASP A 84 0.85 -0.87 -11.97
C ASP A 84 1.61 -1.98 -11.22
N VAL A 85 0.94 -3.04 -10.77
CA VAL A 85 1.59 -4.23 -10.17
C VAL A 85 2.46 -4.97 -11.18
N LYS A 86 2.04 -5.07 -12.44
CA LYS A 86 2.86 -5.69 -13.49
C LYS A 86 4.12 -4.88 -13.78
N ILE A 87 3.98 -3.57 -13.93
CA ILE A 87 5.15 -2.68 -14.10
C ILE A 87 6.10 -2.85 -12.92
N LEU A 88 5.59 -2.80 -11.70
CA LEU A 88 6.39 -3.04 -10.49
C LEU A 88 7.07 -4.41 -10.51
N SER A 89 6.36 -5.47 -10.92
CA SER A 89 6.94 -6.83 -11.01
C SER A 89 8.07 -6.90 -12.03
N ASP A 90 7.88 -6.32 -13.22
CA ASP A 90 8.89 -6.28 -14.27
C ASP A 90 10.11 -5.48 -13.80
N ASP A 91 9.91 -4.32 -13.22
CA ASP A 91 10.94 -3.45 -12.69
C ASP A 91 11.74 -4.08 -11.52
N LEU A 92 11.08 -4.88 -10.69
CA LEU A 92 11.73 -5.66 -9.63
C LEU A 92 12.62 -6.76 -10.22
N GLY A 93 12.18 -7.42 -11.28
CA GLY A 93 12.97 -8.40 -12.04
C GLY A 93 14.20 -7.77 -12.68
N ASP A 94 14.06 -6.60 -13.30
CA ASP A 94 15.15 -5.87 -13.96
C ASP A 94 16.29 -5.49 -13.00
N VAL A 95 15.98 -5.28 -11.73
CA VAL A 95 17.00 -4.99 -10.70
C VAL A 95 17.46 -6.24 -9.93
N GLY A 96 17.01 -7.44 -10.32
CA GLY A 96 17.40 -8.72 -9.74
C GLY A 96 16.82 -9.00 -8.35
N LEU A 97 15.65 -8.44 -8.04
CA LEU A 97 14.93 -8.67 -6.79
C LEU A 97 13.89 -9.79 -6.93
N ASP A 98 14.32 -10.97 -7.40
CA ASP A 98 13.46 -12.11 -7.74
C ASP A 98 12.49 -12.51 -6.63
N LYS A 99 12.90 -12.40 -5.37
CA LYS A 99 12.05 -12.72 -4.23
C LYS A 99 10.91 -11.71 -4.10
N THR A 100 11.22 -10.44 -4.24
CA THR A 100 10.24 -9.34 -4.15
C THR A 100 9.33 -9.34 -5.38
N GLN A 101 9.87 -9.70 -6.55
CA GLN A 101 9.11 -9.90 -7.78
C GLN A 101 8.02 -10.97 -7.59
N LYS A 102 8.36 -12.14 -7.04
CA LYS A 102 7.38 -13.21 -6.75
C LYS A 102 6.27 -12.75 -5.80
N GLU A 103 6.58 -11.88 -4.86
CA GLU A 103 5.56 -11.30 -3.97
C GLU A 103 4.64 -10.31 -4.71
N ALA A 104 5.18 -9.57 -5.70
CA ALA A 104 4.36 -8.72 -6.56
C ALA A 104 3.44 -9.56 -7.48
N GLU A 105 3.94 -10.64 -8.06
CA GLU A 105 3.13 -11.61 -8.82
C GLU A 105 2.04 -12.25 -7.95
N ALA A 106 2.40 -12.63 -6.72
CA ALA A 106 1.42 -13.14 -5.75
C ALA A 106 0.34 -12.11 -5.41
N LEU A 107 0.72 -10.82 -5.30
CA LEU A 107 -0.25 -9.73 -5.11
C LEU A 107 -1.19 -9.60 -6.30
N GLU A 108 -0.70 -9.72 -7.55
CA GLU A 108 -1.54 -9.70 -8.75
C GLU A 108 -2.62 -10.79 -8.68
N LEU A 109 -2.23 -12.02 -8.30
CA LEU A 109 -3.18 -13.13 -8.16
C LEU A 109 -4.24 -12.84 -7.10
N VAL A 110 -3.84 -12.28 -5.95
CA VAL A 110 -4.77 -11.92 -4.88
C VAL A 110 -5.71 -10.79 -5.31
N LEU A 111 -5.23 -9.80 -6.05
CA LEU A 111 -6.07 -8.72 -6.57
C LEU A 111 -7.08 -9.21 -7.63
N ASN A 112 -6.70 -10.17 -8.46
CA ASN A 112 -7.61 -10.82 -9.41
C ASN A 112 -8.67 -11.66 -8.69
N ASP A 113 -8.31 -12.39 -7.62
CA ASP A 113 -9.25 -13.09 -6.74
C ASP A 113 -10.20 -12.09 -6.05
N TYR A 114 -9.68 -10.96 -5.58
CA TYR A 114 -10.50 -9.89 -5.01
C TYR A 114 -11.55 -9.36 -5.98
N ARG A 115 -11.17 -9.12 -7.23
CA ARG A 115 -12.12 -8.71 -8.27
C ARG A 115 -13.18 -9.78 -8.52
N SER A 116 -12.77 -11.05 -8.62
CA SER A 116 -13.69 -12.16 -8.84
C SER A 116 -14.74 -12.27 -7.72
N LYS A 117 -14.28 -12.21 -6.48
CA LYS A 117 -15.18 -12.26 -5.31
C LYS A 117 -16.07 -11.03 -5.20
N PHE A 118 -15.54 -9.85 -5.50
CA PHE A 118 -16.36 -8.64 -5.55
C PHE A 118 -17.44 -8.74 -6.65
N ALA A 119 -17.10 -9.27 -7.83
CA ALA A 119 -18.06 -9.49 -8.90
C ALA A 119 -19.16 -10.48 -8.47
N ALA A 120 -18.80 -11.59 -7.84
CA ALA A 120 -19.77 -12.55 -7.31
C ALA A 120 -20.68 -11.91 -6.25
N LEU A 121 -20.10 -11.15 -5.33
CA LEU A 121 -20.85 -10.43 -4.30
C LEU A 121 -21.82 -9.41 -4.90
N THR A 122 -21.39 -8.67 -5.91
CA THR A 122 -22.24 -7.66 -6.58
C THR A 122 -23.35 -8.30 -7.39
N GLN A 123 -23.12 -9.43 -8.03
CA GLN A 123 -24.16 -10.20 -8.71
C GLN A 123 -25.21 -10.71 -7.72
N LEU A 124 -24.76 -11.26 -6.59
CA LEU A 124 -25.66 -11.71 -5.54
C LEU A 124 -26.45 -10.55 -4.93
N ARG A 125 -25.81 -9.39 -4.71
CA ARG A 125 -26.51 -8.20 -4.25
C ARG A 125 -27.56 -7.70 -5.23
N LYS A 126 -27.27 -7.75 -6.55
CA LYS A 126 -28.28 -7.47 -7.59
C LYS A 126 -29.43 -8.46 -7.56
N LYS A 127 -29.14 -9.76 -7.35
CA LYS A 127 -30.17 -10.79 -7.19
C LYS A 127 -31.07 -10.53 -5.99
N ILE A 128 -30.49 -10.20 -4.83
CA ILE A 128 -31.23 -9.81 -3.62
C ILE A 128 -32.09 -8.58 -3.88
N GLY A 129 -31.54 -7.60 -4.57
CA GLY A 129 -32.15 -6.33 -4.90
C GLY A 129 -31.32 -5.15 -4.41
N LEU A 130 -31.11 -4.18 -5.29
CA LEU A 130 -30.41 -2.94 -4.97
C LEU A 130 -31.32 -1.96 -4.21
N ASP A 131 -32.63 -2.14 -4.36
CA ASP A 131 -33.68 -1.42 -3.66
C ASP A 131 -34.83 -2.35 -3.30
N HIS A 132 -35.86 -1.77 -2.62
CA HIS A 132 -37.05 -2.52 -2.16
C HIS A 132 -37.99 -2.98 -3.27
N LYS A 133 -37.77 -2.56 -4.52
CA LYS A 133 -38.59 -2.90 -5.69
C LYS A 133 -37.91 -3.84 -6.66
N SER A 134 -36.61 -4.07 -6.49
CA SER A 134 -35.80 -4.87 -7.39
C SER A 134 -35.42 -6.23 -6.79
N GLY A 135 -35.09 -7.18 -7.66
CA GLY A 135 -34.65 -8.52 -7.27
C GLY A 135 -35.62 -9.25 -6.36
N LEU A 136 -35.06 -10.06 -5.46
CA LEU A 136 -35.85 -10.85 -4.51
C LEU A 136 -36.68 -9.98 -3.54
N TYR A 137 -36.21 -8.76 -3.21
CA TYR A 137 -37.02 -7.81 -2.44
C TYR A 137 -38.31 -7.43 -3.19
N GLY A 138 -38.19 -7.18 -4.50
CA GLY A 138 -39.35 -6.87 -5.34
C GLY A 138 -40.32 -8.05 -5.47
N SER A 139 -39.81 -9.27 -5.71
CA SER A 139 -40.59 -10.50 -5.75
C SER A 139 -41.34 -10.74 -4.45
N LEU A 140 -40.63 -10.74 -3.35
CA LEU A 140 -41.21 -10.94 -2.02
C LEU A 140 -42.30 -9.88 -1.71
N ARG A 141 -42.02 -8.62 -2.04
CA ARG A 141 -43.03 -7.54 -1.87
C ARG A 141 -44.28 -7.82 -2.69
N SER A 142 -44.13 -8.27 -3.95
CA SER A 142 -45.24 -8.58 -4.82
C SER A 142 -46.10 -9.73 -4.27
N SER A 143 -45.44 -10.84 -3.87
CA SER A 143 -46.13 -12.02 -3.30
C SER A 143 -46.89 -11.66 -2.04
N VAL A 144 -46.25 -10.91 -1.15
CA VAL A 144 -46.86 -10.44 0.09
C VAL A 144 -48.09 -9.58 -0.17
N HIS A 145 -47.99 -8.58 -1.07
CA HIS A 145 -49.18 -7.73 -1.36
C HIS A 145 -50.33 -8.49 -1.93
N LYS A 146 -50.08 -9.50 -2.79
CA LYS A 146 -51.13 -10.38 -3.30
C LYS A 146 -51.83 -11.17 -2.19
N ALA A 147 -51.03 -11.72 -1.26
CA ALA A 147 -51.58 -12.43 -0.11
C ALA A 147 -52.36 -11.50 0.83
N GLU A 148 -51.79 -10.36 1.20
CA GLU A 148 -52.44 -9.36 2.06
C GLU A 148 -53.76 -8.86 1.48
N GLU A 149 -53.77 -8.48 0.20
CA GLU A 149 -54.97 -8.01 -0.48
C GLU A 149 -56.14 -9.02 -0.38
N LYS A 150 -55.83 -10.29 -0.61
CA LYS A 150 -56.82 -11.38 -0.51
C LYS A 150 -57.32 -11.57 0.91
N ILE A 151 -56.41 -11.63 1.88
CA ILE A 151 -56.74 -11.87 3.28
C ILE A 151 -57.55 -10.72 3.86
N PHE A 152 -57.16 -9.47 3.62
CA PHE A 152 -57.88 -8.29 4.13
C PHE A 152 -59.23 -8.06 3.46
N LYS A 153 -59.34 -8.43 2.15
CA LYS A 153 -60.60 -8.36 1.43
C LYS A 153 -61.66 -9.31 2.00
N VAL A 154 -61.23 -10.45 2.52
CA VAL A 154 -62.12 -11.43 3.17
C VAL A 154 -62.62 -10.92 4.53
N GLY A 155 -61.82 -10.10 5.22
CA GLY A 155 -62.22 -9.53 6.54
C GLY A 155 -62.05 -10.52 7.71
N ASP A 156 -61.34 -11.62 7.53
CA ASP A 156 -61.02 -12.59 8.60
C ASP A 156 -59.92 -12.04 9.53
N TYR A 157 -60.33 -11.59 10.72
CA TYR A 157 -59.37 -10.98 11.69
C TYR A 157 -58.29 -11.94 12.19
N LYS A 158 -58.61 -13.24 12.27
CA LYS A 158 -57.67 -14.24 12.74
C LYS A 158 -56.52 -14.42 11.71
N LEU A 159 -56.90 -14.57 10.45
CA LEU A 159 -55.96 -14.66 9.36
C LEU A 159 -55.20 -13.34 9.13
N ALA A 160 -55.85 -12.22 9.21
CA ALA A 160 -55.24 -10.91 9.13
C ALA A 160 -54.15 -10.70 10.21
N ARG A 161 -54.47 -11.06 11.46
CA ARG A 161 -53.48 -11.05 12.56
C ARG A 161 -52.30 -11.99 12.29
N ASP A 162 -52.56 -13.23 11.86
CA ASP A 162 -51.53 -14.20 11.62
C ASP A 162 -50.66 -13.78 10.41
N MET A 163 -51.23 -13.16 9.39
CA MET A 163 -50.50 -12.51 8.29
C MET A 163 -49.56 -11.39 8.79
N LEU A 164 -50.04 -10.53 9.66
CA LEU A 164 -49.22 -9.47 10.27
C LEU A 164 -48.09 -10.04 11.12
N MET A 165 -48.31 -11.19 11.78
CA MET A 165 -47.20 -11.88 12.49
C MET A 165 -46.17 -12.39 11.54
N LEU A 166 -46.55 -13.02 10.42
CA LEU A 166 -45.60 -13.45 9.36
C LEU A 166 -44.81 -12.24 8.82
N ARG A 167 -45.48 -11.14 8.52
CA ARG A 167 -44.85 -9.88 8.11
C ARG A 167 -43.81 -9.38 9.13
N ARG A 168 -44.18 -9.45 10.40
CA ARG A 168 -43.27 -9.09 11.50
C ARG A 168 -42.04 -9.97 11.46
N ARG A 169 -42.16 -11.32 11.30
CA ARG A 169 -41.00 -12.23 11.22
C ARG A 169 -40.12 -11.95 10.02
N GLU A 170 -40.78 -11.73 8.86
CA GLU A 170 -40.06 -11.30 7.64
C GLU A 170 -39.25 -10.02 7.90
N LYS A 171 -39.89 -8.98 8.46
CA LYS A 171 -39.24 -7.70 8.73
C LYS A 171 -38.16 -7.81 9.81
N ASP A 172 -38.39 -8.60 10.85
CA ASP A 172 -37.39 -8.90 11.88
C ASP A 172 -36.15 -9.59 11.25
N PHE A 173 -36.36 -10.55 10.32
CA PHE A 173 -35.24 -11.17 9.58
C PHE A 173 -34.51 -10.14 8.72
N MET A 174 -35.21 -9.41 7.88
CA MET A 174 -34.60 -8.42 6.99
C MET A 174 -33.80 -7.35 7.74
N LEU A 175 -34.23 -7.02 8.95
CA LEU A 175 -33.61 -6.02 9.80
C LEU A 175 -32.39 -6.56 10.55
N ARG A 176 -32.53 -7.78 11.09
CA ARG A 176 -31.53 -8.34 12.04
C ARG A 176 -30.62 -9.35 11.40
N LEU A 177 -30.98 -9.85 10.21
CA LEU A 177 -30.30 -10.93 9.48
C LEU A 177 -30.01 -12.15 10.38
N ASP A 178 -31.00 -12.53 11.21
CA ASP A 178 -30.88 -13.64 12.16
C ASP A 178 -31.87 -14.74 11.79
N VAL A 179 -31.36 -15.91 11.48
CA VAL A 179 -32.12 -17.09 11.02
C VAL A 179 -33.19 -17.56 12.00
N LYS A 180 -33.09 -17.21 13.29
CA LYS A 180 -34.15 -17.54 14.28
C LYS A 180 -35.52 -16.96 13.89
N TYR A 181 -35.56 -15.90 13.10
CA TYR A 181 -36.81 -15.32 12.62
C TYR A 181 -37.43 -16.11 11.48
N VAL A 182 -36.62 -16.88 10.76
CA VAL A 182 -37.09 -17.86 9.75
C VAL A 182 -37.83 -19.01 10.45
N ASP A 183 -37.24 -19.57 11.50
CA ASP A 183 -37.91 -20.63 12.30
C ASP A 183 -39.21 -20.15 12.90
N LYS A 184 -39.27 -18.86 13.33
CA LYS A 184 -40.50 -18.26 13.85
C LYS A 184 -41.52 -18.04 12.73
N PHE A 185 -41.06 -17.63 11.55
CA PHE A 185 -41.92 -17.47 10.37
C PHE A 185 -42.54 -18.83 9.98
N ASP A 186 -41.74 -19.89 9.91
CA ASP A 186 -42.26 -21.23 9.57
C ASP A 186 -43.32 -21.70 10.57
N LYS A 187 -43.09 -21.48 11.87
CA LYS A 187 -44.09 -21.81 12.90
C LYS A 187 -45.39 -20.99 12.76
N ASP A 188 -45.24 -19.69 12.51
CA ASP A 188 -46.39 -18.78 12.31
C ASP A 188 -47.11 -19.13 10.99
N LEU A 189 -46.37 -19.61 9.95
CA LEU A 189 -46.98 -20.05 8.69
C LEU A 189 -47.78 -21.34 8.83
N VAL A 190 -47.28 -22.32 9.58
CA VAL A 190 -48.04 -23.54 9.92
C VAL A 190 -49.35 -23.13 10.61
N LYS A 191 -49.27 -22.29 11.62
CA LYS A 191 -50.44 -21.80 12.34
C LYS A 191 -51.42 -21.04 11.43
N PHE A 192 -50.90 -20.20 10.52
CA PHE A 192 -51.72 -19.53 9.53
C PHE A 192 -52.46 -20.51 8.63
N ASN A 193 -51.73 -21.54 8.13
CA ASN A 193 -52.31 -22.55 7.25
C ASN A 193 -53.40 -23.41 7.96
N ASP A 194 -53.21 -23.73 9.24
CA ASP A 194 -54.22 -24.42 10.04
C ASP A 194 -55.46 -23.51 10.25
N ASN A 195 -55.25 -22.27 10.59
CA ASN A 195 -56.35 -21.32 10.74
C ASN A 195 -57.07 -21.04 9.40
N LEU A 196 -56.35 -21.11 8.27
CA LEU A 196 -56.97 -20.99 6.94
C LEU A 196 -57.84 -22.19 6.63
N LYS A 197 -57.42 -23.41 6.93
CA LYS A 197 -58.24 -24.63 6.78
C LYS A 197 -59.51 -24.59 7.62
N ASP A 198 -59.38 -24.07 8.84
CA ASP A 198 -60.47 -23.99 9.83
C ASP A 198 -61.40 -22.78 9.59
N SER A 199 -61.08 -21.92 8.62
CA SER A 199 -61.90 -20.73 8.30
C SER A 199 -63.19 -21.09 7.62
N PHE A 200 -64.24 -20.29 7.86
CA PHE A 200 -65.58 -20.48 7.23
C PHE A 200 -65.62 -19.97 5.78
N MET A 201 -64.50 -19.78 5.13
CA MET A 201 -64.42 -19.31 3.74
C MET A 201 -64.77 -20.39 2.73
N ALA A 202 -65.21 -19.96 1.55
CA ALA A 202 -65.38 -20.87 0.42
C ALA A 202 -64.02 -21.53 0.08
N LYS A 203 -64.04 -22.83 -0.24
CA LYS A 203 -62.83 -23.62 -0.54
C LYS A 203 -61.96 -22.96 -1.62
N SER A 204 -62.59 -22.45 -2.68
CA SER A 204 -61.90 -21.75 -3.76
C SER A 204 -61.10 -20.52 -3.28
N MET A 205 -61.60 -19.81 -2.25
CA MET A 205 -60.90 -18.69 -1.65
C MET A 205 -59.76 -19.14 -0.74
N GLN A 206 -59.98 -20.22 0.04
CA GLN A 206 -58.93 -20.85 0.82
C GLN A 206 -57.74 -21.27 -0.09
N ASP A 207 -58.06 -21.92 -1.22
CA ASP A 207 -57.05 -22.41 -2.17
C ASP A 207 -56.28 -21.24 -2.83
N GLN A 208 -56.96 -20.14 -3.16
CA GLN A 208 -56.31 -18.92 -3.66
C GLN A 208 -55.34 -18.31 -2.61
N ILE A 209 -55.81 -18.19 -1.38
CA ILE A 209 -54.95 -17.67 -0.29
C ILE A 209 -53.80 -18.61 -0.06
N ALA A 210 -54.03 -19.91 0.03
CA ALA A 210 -52.96 -20.91 0.20
C ALA A 210 -51.93 -20.81 -0.92
N SER A 211 -52.34 -20.66 -2.19
CA SER A 211 -51.41 -20.47 -3.31
C SER A 211 -50.55 -19.22 -3.15
N HIS A 212 -51.13 -18.09 -2.75
CA HIS A 212 -50.36 -16.86 -2.50
C HIS A 212 -49.43 -16.98 -1.30
N MET A 213 -49.82 -17.75 -0.29
CA MET A 213 -48.93 -18.04 0.86
C MET A 213 -47.76 -18.96 0.49
N VAL A 214 -47.98 -19.90 -0.43
CA VAL A 214 -46.87 -20.71 -1.01
C VAL A 214 -45.87 -19.82 -1.75
N ASP A 215 -46.36 -18.88 -2.58
CA ASP A 215 -45.47 -17.94 -3.27
C ASP A 215 -44.77 -17.02 -2.26
N TYR A 216 -45.45 -16.56 -1.23
CA TYR A 216 -44.86 -15.75 -0.17
C TYR A 216 -43.76 -16.52 0.58
N ASP A 217 -44.00 -17.75 1.00
CA ASP A 217 -43.03 -18.60 1.68
C ASP A 217 -41.81 -18.85 0.81
N ARG A 218 -42.02 -19.24 -0.46
CA ARG A 218 -40.96 -19.46 -1.42
C ARG A 218 -40.08 -18.19 -1.57
N ASP A 219 -40.67 -17.05 -1.85
CA ASP A 219 -39.96 -15.81 -2.12
C ASP A 219 -39.22 -15.31 -0.86
N PHE A 220 -39.80 -15.53 0.33
CA PHE A 220 -39.13 -15.23 1.58
C PHE A 220 -37.91 -16.15 1.79
N LYS A 221 -38.06 -17.47 1.58
CA LYS A 221 -36.96 -18.43 1.73
C LYS A 221 -35.86 -18.21 0.68
N GLU A 222 -36.20 -17.84 -0.54
CA GLU A 222 -35.21 -17.44 -1.55
C GLU A 222 -34.43 -16.19 -1.11
N LEU A 223 -35.10 -15.19 -0.55
CA LEU A 223 -34.45 -14.01 0.00
C LEU A 223 -33.54 -14.36 1.17
N VAL A 224 -34.01 -15.22 2.08
CA VAL A 224 -33.23 -15.73 3.23
C VAL A 224 -31.97 -16.41 2.73
N ASN A 225 -32.10 -17.38 1.82
CA ASN A 225 -30.97 -18.14 1.28
C ASN A 225 -29.96 -17.24 0.58
N ALA A 226 -30.43 -16.28 -0.20
CA ALA A 226 -29.56 -15.33 -0.86
C ALA A 226 -28.82 -14.41 0.14
N ASN A 227 -29.46 -14.03 1.26
CA ASN A 227 -28.78 -13.27 2.33
C ASN A 227 -27.79 -14.13 3.11
N ILE A 228 -28.08 -15.40 3.33
CA ILE A 228 -27.10 -16.36 3.94
C ILE A 228 -25.89 -16.50 3.03
N GLU A 229 -26.09 -16.70 1.73
CA GLU A 229 -25.00 -16.78 0.75
C GLU A 229 -24.19 -15.47 0.70
N PHE A 230 -24.87 -14.32 0.76
CA PHE A 230 -24.23 -13.01 0.81
C PHE A 230 -23.38 -12.84 2.07
N GLY A 231 -23.89 -13.32 3.20
CA GLY A 231 -23.33 -13.20 4.53
C GLY A 231 -24.24 -12.40 5.43
N LEU A 232 -24.74 -13.04 6.47
CA LEU A 232 -25.59 -12.40 7.50
C LEU A 232 -24.80 -11.40 8.34
N SER A 233 -23.48 -11.57 8.36
CA SER A 233 -22.52 -10.64 8.95
C SER A 233 -21.39 -10.33 7.96
N HIS A 234 -20.56 -9.34 8.29
CA HIS A 234 -19.38 -8.97 7.48
C HIS A 234 -18.27 -10.03 7.46
N SER A 235 -18.39 -11.08 8.28
CA SER A 235 -17.43 -12.19 8.37
C SER A 235 -17.94 -13.49 7.77
N GLU A 236 -19.15 -13.50 7.23
CA GLU A 236 -19.82 -14.69 6.72
C GLU A 236 -20.11 -14.60 5.23
N GLY A 237 -20.41 -15.76 4.62
CA GLY A 237 -20.79 -15.86 3.21
C GLY A 237 -19.76 -15.22 2.26
N LYS A 238 -20.24 -14.78 1.11
CA LYS A 238 -19.42 -14.08 0.10
C LYS A 238 -18.78 -12.80 0.62
N HIS A 239 -19.42 -12.13 1.57
CA HIS A 239 -18.87 -10.94 2.22
C HIS A 239 -17.64 -11.28 3.07
N GLY A 240 -17.70 -12.37 3.84
CA GLY A 240 -16.56 -12.88 4.60
C GLY A 240 -15.41 -13.32 3.72
N GLU A 241 -15.70 -14.05 2.62
CA GLU A 241 -14.69 -14.45 1.65
C GLU A 241 -13.94 -13.24 1.04
N LEU A 242 -14.69 -12.22 0.65
CA LEU A 242 -14.14 -10.98 0.12
C LEU A 242 -13.23 -10.29 1.15
N ARG A 243 -13.66 -10.21 2.39
CA ARG A 243 -12.89 -9.62 3.50
C ARG A 243 -11.56 -10.34 3.73
N VAL A 244 -11.56 -11.67 3.71
CA VAL A 244 -10.34 -12.48 3.85
C VAL A 244 -9.35 -12.16 2.72
N THR A 245 -9.83 -12.03 1.49
CA THR A 245 -8.98 -11.68 0.33
C THR A 245 -8.39 -10.27 0.45
N ILE A 246 -9.16 -9.31 0.95
CA ILE A 246 -8.66 -7.96 1.23
C ILE A 246 -7.53 -8.00 2.25
N HIS A 247 -7.69 -8.73 3.35
CA HIS A 247 -6.62 -8.86 4.35
C HIS A 247 -5.38 -9.56 3.80
N LYS A 248 -5.55 -10.51 2.87
CA LYS A 248 -4.41 -11.13 2.18
C LYS A 248 -3.65 -10.10 1.34
N SER A 249 -4.34 -9.26 0.57
CA SER A 249 -3.70 -8.22 -0.25
C SER A 249 -3.01 -7.16 0.61
N GLU A 250 -3.60 -6.76 1.74
CA GLU A 250 -2.97 -5.85 2.71
C GLU A 250 -1.69 -6.45 3.29
N LYS A 251 -1.72 -7.74 3.64
CA LYS A 251 -0.55 -8.46 4.15
C LYS A 251 0.55 -8.55 3.09
N GLN A 252 0.18 -8.86 1.85
CA GLN A 252 1.12 -8.98 0.74
C GLN A 252 1.83 -7.64 0.46
N LEU A 253 1.08 -6.55 0.45
CA LEU A 253 1.65 -5.21 0.31
C LEU A 253 2.62 -4.86 1.43
N LYS A 254 2.31 -5.21 2.67
CA LYS A 254 3.24 -5.01 3.80
C LYS A 254 4.53 -5.81 3.64
N VAL A 255 4.46 -7.00 3.06
CA VAL A 255 5.64 -7.83 2.76
C VAL A 255 6.50 -7.15 1.69
N LEU A 256 5.88 -6.63 0.61
CA LEU A 256 6.57 -5.87 -0.42
C LEU A 256 7.24 -4.61 0.14
N GLU A 257 6.51 -3.81 0.93
CA GLU A 257 7.06 -2.62 1.60
C GLU A 257 8.27 -2.98 2.46
N LYS A 258 8.18 -4.05 3.24
CA LYS A 258 9.26 -4.51 4.11
C LYS A 258 10.48 -4.93 3.31
N TYR A 259 10.31 -5.75 2.26
CA TYR A 259 11.44 -6.23 1.45
C TYR A 259 12.15 -5.07 0.75
N ILE A 260 11.42 -4.14 0.18
CA ILE A 260 12.03 -2.96 -0.46
C ILE A 260 12.75 -2.10 0.58
N ALA A 261 12.16 -1.89 1.76
CA ALA A 261 12.82 -1.15 2.83
C ALA A 261 14.13 -1.82 3.29
N GLU A 262 14.12 -3.15 3.45
CA GLU A 262 15.32 -3.94 3.78
C GLU A 262 16.39 -3.84 2.68
N GLU A 263 16.00 -3.89 1.40
CA GLU A 263 16.92 -3.73 0.28
C GLU A 263 17.51 -2.32 0.20
N VAL A 264 16.69 -1.29 0.45
CA VAL A 264 17.17 0.10 0.55
C VAL A 264 18.22 0.25 1.67
N GLU A 265 17.94 -0.28 2.86
CA GLU A 265 18.84 -0.23 4.00
C GLU A 265 20.13 -1.00 3.72
N SER A 266 20.01 -2.19 3.13
CA SER A 266 21.15 -3.00 2.68
C SER A 266 22.01 -2.26 1.64
N ALA A 267 21.38 -1.65 0.63
CA ALA A 267 22.07 -0.88 -0.39
C ALA A 267 22.80 0.34 0.21
N LEU A 268 22.18 1.05 1.15
CA LEU A 268 22.80 2.18 1.85
C LEU A 268 24.01 1.74 2.69
N SER A 269 23.87 0.65 3.44
CA SER A 269 24.97 0.11 4.26
C SER A 269 26.13 -0.41 3.40
N ALA A 270 25.81 -1.11 2.31
CA ALA A 270 26.80 -1.56 1.33
C ALA A 270 27.52 -0.35 0.67
N GLN A 271 26.78 0.69 0.32
CA GLN A 271 27.32 1.93 -0.23
C GLN A 271 28.34 2.58 0.71
N LEU A 272 27.99 2.69 2.01
CA LEU A 272 28.91 3.25 3.03
C LEU A 272 30.14 2.38 3.17
N THR A 273 29.98 1.06 3.20
CA THR A 273 31.08 0.11 3.33
C THR A 273 32.01 0.17 2.12
N ILE A 274 31.46 0.14 0.89
CA ILE A 274 32.26 0.22 -0.34
C ILE A 274 33.05 1.55 -0.40
N LYS A 275 32.42 2.66 -0.02
CA LYS A 275 33.09 3.96 0.05
C LYS A 275 34.22 3.96 1.07
N ALA A 276 33.97 3.45 2.27
CA ALA A 276 34.98 3.37 3.33
C ALA A 276 36.20 2.53 2.87
N ILE A 277 35.94 1.38 2.24
CA ILE A 277 36.98 0.52 1.70
C ILE A 277 37.76 1.23 0.57
N ALA A 278 37.04 1.86 -0.38
CA ALA A 278 37.67 2.58 -1.48
C ALA A 278 38.55 3.73 -0.98
N ILE A 279 38.06 4.52 -0.02
CA ILE A 279 38.81 5.60 0.61
C ILE A 279 40.04 5.04 1.34
N ALA A 280 39.90 3.94 2.09
CA ALA A 280 41.01 3.29 2.80
C ALA A 280 42.08 2.79 1.85
N ILE A 281 41.70 2.14 0.76
CA ILE A 281 42.63 1.63 -0.26
C ILE A 281 43.37 2.79 -0.95
N ILE A 282 42.63 3.81 -1.39
CA ILE A 282 43.25 4.99 -2.05
C ILE A 282 44.19 5.71 -1.09
N SER A 283 43.80 5.89 0.17
CA SER A 283 44.64 6.50 1.18
C SER A 283 45.91 5.67 1.44
N LEU A 284 45.80 4.37 1.50
CA LEU A 284 46.90 3.47 1.74
C LEU A 284 47.92 3.48 0.56
N ILE A 285 47.41 3.53 -0.67
CA ILE A 285 48.25 3.63 -1.90
C ILE A 285 48.99 4.98 -1.91
N LEU A 286 48.26 6.09 -1.62
CA LEU A 286 48.83 7.42 -1.60
C LEU A 286 49.93 7.57 -0.51
N ILE A 287 49.64 7.04 0.69
CA ILE A 287 50.62 7.04 1.80
C ILE A 287 51.80 6.17 1.45
N GLY A 288 51.58 4.95 0.93
CA GLY A 288 52.66 4.03 0.53
C GLY A 288 53.55 4.65 -0.57
N MET A 289 52.92 5.28 -1.57
CA MET A 289 53.61 5.99 -2.62
C MET A 289 54.39 7.22 -2.10
N GLY A 290 53.76 7.96 -1.14
CA GLY A 290 54.43 9.08 -0.46
C GLY A 290 55.68 8.62 0.30
N ILE A 291 55.58 7.54 1.06
CA ILE A 291 56.73 6.93 1.78
C ILE A 291 57.81 6.47 0.79
N PHE A 292 57.37 5.81 -0.32
CA PHE A 292 58.30 5.38 -1.36
C PHE A 292 59.06 6.57 -2.00
N ILE A 293 58.33 7.63 -2.36
CA ILE A 293 58.87 8.86 -2.95
C ILE A 293 59.84 9.55 -1.96
N VAL A 294 59.39 9.67 -0.67
CA VAL A 294 60.30 10.21 0.38
C VAL A 294 61.53 9.37 0.53
N GLY A 295 61.43 8.03 0.48
CA GLY A 295 62.61 7.12 0.55
C GLY A 295 63.50 7.19 -0.65
N SER A 296 62.95 7.30 -1.87
CA SER A 296 63.69 7.39 -3.12
C SER A 296 64.36 8.75 -3.33
N ILE A 297 63.79 9.83 -2.77
CA ILE A 297 64.32 11.18 -2.88
C ILE A 297 65.21 11.54 -1.69
N THR A 298 64.75 11.23 -0.47
CA THR A 298 65.42 11.70 0.76
C THR A 298 66.76 11.07 0.99
N LYS A 299 66.96 9.77 0.61
CA LYS A 299 68.25 9.05 0.76
C LYS A 299 69.35 9.64 -0.11
N PRO A 300 69.16 9.82 -1.44
CA PRO A 300 70.17 10.50 -2.29
C PRO A 300 70.39 11.96 -1.87
N ILE A 301 69.36 12.67 -1.51
CA ILE A 301 69.46 14.06 -1.05
C ILE A 301 70.22 14.17 0.26
N SER A 302 70.01 13.23 1.20
CA SER A 302 70.75 13.20 2.46
C SER A 302 72.27 12.98 2.21
N ILE A 303 72.61 12.08 1.28
CA ILE A 303 73.99 11.87 0.86
C ILE A 303 74.57 13.13 0.25
N PHE A 304 73.76 13.78 -0.63
CA PHE A 304 74.19 15.00 -1.30
C PHE A 304 74.18 16.20 -0.30
N SER A 305 73.16 16.31 0.60
CA SER A 305 73.12 17.32 1.66
C SER A 305 74.30 17.20 2.63
N LYS A 306 74.72 15.97 2.97
CA LYS A 306 75.95 15.78 3.75
C LYS A 306 77.19 16.30 3.00
N LEU A 307 77.16 16.09 1.68
CA LEU A 307 78.27 16.62 0.82
C LEU A 307 78.19 18.16 0.74
N MET A 308 77.00 18.70 0.57
CA MET A 308 76.73 20.15 0.58
C MET A 308 76.96 20.77 1.95
N SER A 309 76.51 20.10 3.05
CA SER A 309 76.72 20.58 4.43
C SER A 309 78.18 20.63 4.77
N LYS A 310 79.01 19.66 4.24
CA LYS A 310 80.44 19.67 4.38
C LYS A 310 81.09 20.79 3.56
N SER A 311 80.56 21.09 2.39
CA SER A 311 80.95 22.22 1.55
C SER A 311 80.53 23.56 2.18
N ALA A 312 79.26 23.62 2.71
CA ALA A 312 78.70 24.84 3.39
C ALA A 312 79.37 25.10 4.75
N HIS A 313 79.76 24.05 5.51
CA HIS A 313 80.35 24.20 6.84
C HIS A 313 81.79 24.72 6.71
N ASN A 314 82.48 24.39 5.57
CA ASN A 314 83.84 24.87 5.27
C ASN A 314 83.84 26.24 4.54
N LEU A 315 82.63 26.80 4.23
CA LEU A 315 82.52 28.00 3.40
C LEU A 315 83.30 27.93 2.08
N ASP A 316 83.64 26.70 1.65
CA ASP A 316 84.40 26.44 0.44
C ASP A 316 83.47 26.10 -0.73
N LEU A 317 82.98 27.16 -1.35
CA LEU A 317 82.17 27.07 -2.54
C LEU A 317 83.02 26.68 -3.81
N THR A 318 84.32 26.36 -3.65
CA THR A 318 85.20 25.95 -4.72
C THR A 318 85.39 24.44 -4.85
N MET A 319 84.68 23.67 -3.99
CA MET A 319 84.61 22.21 -4.17
C MET A 319 83.86 21.86 -5.44
N VAL A 320 84.54 21.75 -6.50
CA VAL A 320 84.03 21.23 -7.79
C VAL A 320 83.80 19.73 -7.62
N ALA A 321 82.61 19.31 -7.72
CA ALA A 321 82.24 17.91 -7.76
C ALA A 321 82.86 17.29 -9.01
N SER A 322 83.69 16.24 -8.81
CA SER A 322 84.37 15.56 -9.89
C SER A 322 83.43 15.08 -10.98
N GLU A 323 83.71 15.34 -12.25
CA GLU A 323 82.95 14.85 -13.41
C GLU A 323 83.12 13.31 -13.62
N ASP A 324 83.91 12.64 -12.81
CA ASP A 324 84.12 11.18 -12.80
C ASP A 324 83.04 10.42 -11.96
N ALA A 325 81.94 11.06 -11.63
CA ALA A 325 80.80 10.47 -10.90
C ALA A 325 79.77 9.79 -11.84
N PRO A 326 78.99 8.83 -11.37
CA PRO A 326 77.86 8.24 -12.15
C PRO A 326 77.03 9.31 -12.83
N LYS A 327 76.50 9.00 -14.05
CA LYS A 327 75.88 9.96 -14.96
C LYS A 327 74.88 10.89 -14.31
N GLU A 328 74.12 10.41 -13.29
CA GLU A 328 73.16 11.18 -12.53
C GLU A 328 73.81 12.19 -11.57
N ILE A 329 74.97 11.78 -10.94
CA ILE A 329 75.76 12.60 -10.03
C ILE A 329 76.63 13.56 -10.84
N ALA A 330 77.11 13.13 -11.98
CA ALA A 330 77.88 13.99 -12.94
C ALA A 330 76.95 15.10 -13.51
N LEU A 331 75.68 14.78 -13.84
CA LEU A 331 74.69 15.76 -14.22
C LEU A 331 74.39 16.75 -13.07
N MET A 332 74.37 16.23 -11.83
CA MET A 332 74.24 17.06 -10.63
C MET A 332 75.48 17.90 -10.37
N ALA A 333 76.70 17.40 -10.61
CA ALA A 333 77.96 18.14 -10.48
C ALA A 333 78.12 19.22 -11.55
N SER A 334 77.78 18.94 -12.80
CA SER A 334 77.85 19.92 -13.89
C SER A 334 76.73 20.98 -13.78
N SER A 335 75.66 20.66 -13.08
CA SER A 335 74.54 21.57 -12.81
C SER A 335 74.64 22.19 -11.43
N TYR A 336 75.81 22.17 -10.77
CA TYR A 336 75.90 22.68 -9.38
C TYR A 336 75.37 24.10 -9.24
N ASN A 337 75.64 24.98 -10.15
CA ASN A 337 75.02 26.30 -10.20
C ASN A 337 73.58 26.25 -10.74
N HIS A 338 73.22 25.27 -11.54
CA HIS A 338 71.88 25.03 -12.02
C HIS A 338 71.02 24.30 -11.00
N MET A 339 71.67 23.53 -10.15
CA MET A 339 71.02 22.63 -9.20
C MET A 339 70.21 23.34 -8.13
N ILE A 340 70.71 24.49 -7.62
CA ILE A 340 69.90 25.30 -6.67
C ILE A 340 68.64 25.80 -7.32
N SER A 341 68.75 26.18 -8.61
CA SER A 341 67.58 26.57 -9.41
C SER A 341 66.66 25.39 -9.69
N GLU A 342 67.20 24.23 -10.09
CA GLU A 342 66.43 23.02 -10.32
C GLU A 342 65.86 22.46 -9.02
N PHE A 343 66.62 22.50 -7.93
CA PHE A 343 66.14 22.17 -6.59
C PHE A 343 65.00 23.12 -6.16
N HIS A 344 65.14 24.41 -6.44
CA HIS A 344 64.13 25.40 -6.17
C HIS A 344 62.88 25.12 -6.99
N ASN A 345 63.02 24.72 -8.26
CA ASN A 345 61.93 24.31 -9.13
C ASN A 345 61.21 23.07 -8.63
N VAL A 346 61.97 22.01 -8.24
CA VAL A 346 61.42 20.77 -7.69
C VAL A 346 60.70 21.00 -6.38
N ILE A 347 61.28 21.82 -5.49
CA ILE A 347 60.61 22.22 -4.22
C ILE A 347 59.38 23.07 -4.48
N SER A 348 59.49 24.02 -5.47
CA SER A 348 58.33 24.86 -5.86
C SER A 348 57.20 24.00 -6.48
N GLU A 349 57.57 22.99 -7.29
CA GLU A 349 56.59 22.09 -7.91
C GLU A 349 56.00 21.12 -6.90
N ILE A 350 56.78 20.60 -5.94
CA ILE A 350 56.27 19.83 -4.80
C ILE A 350 55.37 20.65 -3.92
N SER A 351 55.73 21.93 -3.66
CA SER A 351 54.86 22.88 -2.90
C SER A 351 53.57 23.09 -3.64
N LYS A 352 53.61 23.30 -4.97
CA LYS A 352 52.40 23.51 -5.78
C LYS A 352 51.55 22.22 -5.81
N ILE A 353 52.18 21.05 -5.92
CA ILE A 353 51.47 19.77 -5.85
C ILE A 353 50.86 19.57 -4.45
N SER A 354 51.56 19.99 -3.39
CA SER A 354 51.06 19.96 -2.01
C SER A 354 49.85 20.89 -1.83
N ASP A 355 49.91 22.10 -2.44
CA ASP A 355 48.78 23.04 -2.43
C ASP A 355 47.61 22.53 -3.25
N GLU A 356 47.89 21.90 -4.39
CA GLU A 356 46.85 21.24 -5.20
C GLU A 356 46.26 20.01 -4.47
N LEU A 357 47.09 19.23 -3.77
CA LEU A 357 46.62 18.12 -2.95
C LEU A 357 45.81 18.57 -1.74
N ASN A 358 46.25 19.66 -1.08
CA ASN A 358 45.52 20.26 0.03
C ASN A 358 44.20 20.85 -0.44
N SER A 359 44.19 21.47 -1.63
CA SER A 359 42.98 21.96 -2.28
C SER A 359 42.01 20.79 -2.66
N ALA A 360 42.55 19.70 -3.21
CA ALA A 360 41.79 18.51 -3.54
C ALA A 360 41.21 17.81 -2.28
N SER A 361 42.01 17.75 -1.20
CA SER A 361 41.60 17.21 0.10
C SER A 361 40.48 18.05 0.73
N SER A 362 40.64 19.38 0.65
CA SER A 362 39.58 20.31 1.12
C SER A 362 38.27 20.18 0.30
N THR A 363 38.40 19.93 -1.00
CA THR A 363 37.25 19.69 -1.87
C THR A 363 36.53 18.37 -1.52
N LEU A 364 37.31 17.32 -1.23
CA LEU A 364 36.81 16.02 -0.77
C LEU A 364 36.06 16.14 0.57
N ASP A 365 36.60 16.93 1.49
CA ASP A 365 35.95 17.18 2.79
C ASP A 365 34.60 17.92 2.61
N GLY A 366 34.57 18.90 1.68
CA GLY A 366 33.35 19.60 1.29
C GLY A 366 32.30 18.69 0.64
N VAL A 367 32.73 17.79 -0.24
CA VAL A 367 31.83 16.81 -0.88
C VAL A 367 31.30 15.82 0.16
N SER A 368 32.15 15.33 1.05
CA SER A 368 31.76 14.41 2.12
C SER A 368 30.74 15.03 3.07
N SER A 369 30.97 16.31 3.44
CA SER A 369 30.03 17.09 4.27
C SER A 369 28.70 17.29 3.57
N SER A 370 28.73 17.58 2.26
CA SER A 370 27.50 17.74 1.45
C SER A 370 26.72 16.43 1.33
N VAL A 371 27.41 15.32 1.13
CA VAL A 371 26.78 13.98 1.08
C VAL A 371 26.13 13.63 2.42
N SER A 372 26.83 13.91 3.54
CA SER A 372 26.25 13.73 4.88
C SER A 372 24.96 14.53 5.07
N SER A 373 24.98 15.81 4.64
CA SER A 373 23.79 16.66 4.73
C SER A 373 22.63 16.15 3.85
N ILE A 374 22.94 15.65 2.65
CA ILE A 374 21.90 15.07 1.77
C ILE A 374 21.30 13.81 2.39
N VAL A 375 22.15 12.94 2.96
CA VAL A 375 21.69 11.70 3.62
C VAL A 375 20.80 12.03 4.84
N GLU A 376 21.22 13.02 5.64
CA GLU A 376 20.42 13.46 6.80
C GLU A 376 19.06 14.05 6.36
N ASN A 377 19.06 14.88 5.33
CA ASN A 377 17.82 15.40 4.76
C ASN A 377 16.93 14.29 4.21
N GLN A 378 17.52 13.27 3.58
CA GLN A 378 16.80 12.15 3.01
C GLN A 378 16.20 11.24 4.08
N LEU A 379 16.92 11.06 5.21
CA LEU A 379 16.38 10.38 6.39
C LEU A 379 15.18 11.13 6.97
N ASN A 380 15.32 12.45 7.11
CA ASN A 380 14.23 13.31 7.60
C ASN A 380 12.99 13.29 6.69
N GLU A 381 13.21 13.28 5.36
CA GLU A 381 12.08 13.14 4.41
C GLU A 381 11.45 11.74 4.47
N SER A 382 12.26 10.69 4.63
CA SER A 382 11.76 9.32 4.79
C SER A 382 10.94 9.17 6.08
N GLU A 383 11.40 9.82 7.16
CA GLU A 383 10.65 9.85 8.43
C GLU A 383 9.32 10.58 8.29
N LYS A 384 9.32 11.73 7.58
CA LYS A 384 8.07 12.45 7.27
C LYS A 384 7.10 11.60 6.45
N VAL A 385 7.64 10.88 5.44
CA VAL A 385 6.81 9.94 4.66
C VAL A 385 6.23 8.85 5.55
N ALA A 386 7.04 8.27 6.46
CA ALA A 386 6.56 7.26 7.39
C ALA A 386 5.49 7.81 8.35
N ILE A 387 5.69 9.04 8.86
CA ILE A 387 4.69 9.73 9.69
C ILE A 387 3.39 9.94 8.88
N SER A 388 3.51 10.48 7.65
CA SER A 388 2.35 10.71 6.79
C SER A 388 1.61 9.41 6.44
N MET A 389 2.34 8.31 6.27
CA MET A 389 1.75 6.99 6.06
C MET A 389 1.02 6.46 7.31
N ASN A 390 1.59 6.73 8.50
CA ASN A 390 0.91 6.41 9.76
C ASN A 390 -0.37 7.25 9.94
N GLU A 391 -0.30 8.55 9.63
CA GLU A 391 -1.48 9.42 9.67
C GLU A 391 -2.54 8.98 8.64
N MET A 392 -2.09 8.60 7.43
CA MET A 392 -3.01 8.07 6.40
C MET A 392 -3.64 6.75 6.83
N THR A 393 -2.86 5.89 7.52
CA THR A 393 -3.38 4.64 8.09
C THR A 393 -4.41 4.93 9.17
N ALA A 394 -4.10 5.85 10.08
CA ALA A 394 -5.04 6.28 11.12
C ALA A 394 -6.30 6.90 10.52
N THR A 395 -6.12 7.78 9.52
CA THR A 395 -7.26 8.40 8.82
C THR A 395 -8.12 7.34 8.11
N THR A 396 -7.47 6.34 7.51
CA THR A 396 -8.18 5.23 6.85
C THR A 396 -8.96 4.40 7.86
N GLN A 397 -8.38 4.19 9.05
CA GLN A 397 -9.05 3.52 10.16
C GLN A 397 -10.27 4.32 10.63
N ASP A 398 -10.11 5.64 10.75
CA ASP A 398 -11.20 6.55 11.12
C ASP A 398 -12.31 6.56 10.05
N ILE A 399 -11.91 6.58 8.77
CA ILE A 399 -12.88 6.47 7.66
C ILE A 399 -13.63 5.13 7.74
N SER A 400 -12.91 4.03 8.00
CA SER A 400 -13.53 2.71 8.17
C SER A 400 -14.50 2.69 9.36
N LEU A 401 -14.08 3.28 10.49
CA LEU A 401 -14.93 3.39 11.67
C LEU A 401 -16.16 4.25 11.40
N ASN A 402 -15.97 5.39 10.73
CA ASN A 402 -17.06 6.28 10.35
C ASN A 402 -18.03 5.61 9.36
N ALA A 403 -17.47 4.85 8.38
CA ALA A 403 -18.30 4.08 7.46
C ALA A 403 -19.13 3.01 8.18
N ASN A 404 -18.51 2.31 9.15
CA ASN A 404 -19.22 1.36 9.99
C ASN A 404 -20.29 2.03 10.86
N THR A 405 -19.95 3.21 11.40
CA THR A 405 -20.89 4.00 12.19
C THR A 405 -22.06 4.49 11.32
N ALA A 406 -21.76 4.95 10.10
CA ALA A 406 -22.78 5.37 9.15
C ALA A 406 -23.66 4.18 8.69
N ALA A 407 -23.04 3.01 8.48
CA ALA A 407 -23.79 1.78 8.17
C ALA A 407 -24.73 1.39 9.32
N ALA A 408 -24.21 1.42 10.55
CA ALA A 408 -25.03 1.14 11.74
C ALA A 408 -26.16 2.17 11.94
N ALA A 409 -25.87 3.45 11.64
CA ALA A 409 -26.88 4.49 11.69
C ALA A 409 -27.96 4.30 10.60
N ALA A 410 -27.54 3.91 9.38
CA ALA A 410 -28.46 3.60 8.29
C ALA A 410 -29.33 2.37 8.62
N GLU A 411 -28.73 1.34 9.20
CA GLU A 411 -29.43 0.15 9.67
C GLU A 411 -30.41 0.47 10.81
N SER A 412 -29.99 1.38 11.71
CA SER A 412 -30.89 1.89 12.77
C SER A 412 -32.05 2.70 12.18
N ALA A 413 -31.75 3.54 11.17
CA ALA A 413 -32.78 4.32 10.50
C ALA A 413 -33.75 3.42 9.72
N ASP A 414 -33.22 2.38 9.05
CA ASP A 414 -34.06 1.38 8.36
C ASP A 414 -34.93 0.63 9.36
N THR A 415 -34.35 0.26 10.51
CA THR A 415 -35.08 -0.34 11.63
C THR A 415 -36.22 0.53 12.08
N GLN A 416 -35.96 1.83 12.32
CA GLN A 416 -36.99 2.78 12.77
C GLN A 416 -38.07 3.00 11.70
N ALA A 417 -37.63 3.06 10.43
CA ALA A 417 -38.55 3.17 9.31
C ALA A 417 -39.47 1.94 9.21
N GLN A 418 -38.86 0.75 9.42
CA GLN A 418 -39.63 -0.49 9.41
C GLN A 418 -40.57 -0.59 10.60
N GLN A 419 -40.11 -0.20 11.80
CA GLN A 419 -40.98 -0.10 12.97
C GLN A 419 -42.14 0.89 12.75
N GLY A 420 -41.82 2.05 12.14
CA GLY A 420 -42.85 3.02 11.77
C GLY A 420 -43.89 2.43 10.80
N LYS A 421 -43.41 1.65 9.83
CA LYS A 421 -44.29 0.97 8.87
C LYS A 421 -45.16 -0.08 9.56
N ASP A 422 -44.60 -0.79 10.52
CA ASP A 422 -45.37 -1.80 11.29
C ASP A 422 -46.41 -1.14 12.14
N VAL A 423 -46.09 -0.02 12.82
CA VAL A 423 -47.05 0.81 13.56
C VAL A 423 -48.14 1.35 12.64
N VAL A 424 -47.78 1.80 11.43
CA VAL A 424 -48.77 2.25 10.45
C VAL A 424 -49.67 1.11 10.01
N ALA A 425 -49.12 -0.09 9.78
CA ALA A 425 -49.87 -1.28 9.41
C ALA A 425 -50.82 -1.72 10.55
N GLU A 426 -50.32 -1.66 11.78
CA GLU A 426 -51.14 -1.92 12.98
C GLU A 426 -52.29 -0.94 13.10
N ASN A 427 -51.97 0.36 13.00
CA ASN A 427 -52.98 1.41 13.00
C ASN A 427 -54.02 1.22 11.88
N GLN A 428 -53.58 0.83 10.68
CA GLN A 428 -54.47 0.58 9.55
C GLN A 428 -55.40 -0.61 9.83
N THR A 429 -54.87 -1.61 10.55
CA THR A 429 -55.65 -2.77 10.99
C THR A 429 -56.68 -2.36 12.06
N GLU A 430 -56.22 -1.53 13.04
CA GLU A 430 -57.15 -0.99 14.06
C GLU A 430 -58.22 -0.12 13.44
N VAL A 431 -57.87 0.76 12.48
CA VAL A 431 -58.85 1.58 11.75
C VAL A 431 -59.81 0.70 10.95
N SER A 432 -59.31 -0.38 10.32
CA SER A 432 -60.18 -1.33 9.60
C SER A 432 -61.11 -2.05 10.56
N THR A 433 -60.60 -2.43 11.73
CA THR A 433 -61.37 -3.06 12.79
C THR A 433 -62.45 -2.10 13.33
N LEU A 434 -62.02 -0.83 13.54
CA LEU A 434 -62.98 0.22 13.96
C LEU A 434 -64.06 0.44 12.92
N ALA A 435 -63.69 0.51 11.63
CA ALA A 435 -64.66 0.65 10.54
C ALA A 435 -65.62 -0.54 10.48
N HIS A 436 -65.11 -1.75 10.74
CA HIS A 436 -65.96 -2.94 10.82
C HIS A 436 -66.95 -2.85 11.99
N ASN A 437 -66.42 -2.52 13.17
CA ASN A 437 -67.27 -2.37 14.38
C ASN A 437 -68.31 -1.27 14.22
N VAL A 438 -67.97 -0.15 13.53
CA VAL A 438 -68.88 0.90 13.21
C VAL A 438 -69.94 0.41 12.24
N ASN A 439 -69.59 -0.38 11.23
CA ASN A 439 -70.53 -0.96 10.30
C ASN A 439 -71.44 -2.00 10.98
N GLU A 440 -70.91 -2.80 11.89
CA GLU A 440 -71.71 -3.73 12.69
C GLU A 440 -72.67 -3.01 13.62
N ALA A 441 -72.17 -1.96 14.30
CA ALA A 441 -73.05 -1.08 15.09
C ALA A 441 -74.11 -0.44 14.25
N ALA A 442 -73.77 0.03 13.04
CA ALA A 442 -74.80 0.58 12.12
C ALA A 442 -75.79 -0.47 11.66
N ALA A 443 -75.36 -1.71 11.45
CA ALA A 443 -76.28 -2.81 11.13
C ALA A 443 -77.24 -3.13 12.28
N VAL A 444 -76.71 -3.18 13.52
CA VAL A 444 -77.56 -3.37 14.74
C VAL A 444 -78.52 -2.23 14.94
N ILE A 445 -78.09 -0.99 14.71
CA ILE A 445 -79.00 0.18 14.77
C ILE A 445 -80.12 0.11 13.68
N SER A 446 -79.72 -0.35 12.47
CA SER A 446 -80.67 -0.57 11.37
C SER A 446 -81.70 -1.67 11.66
N GLU A 447 -81.30 -2.68 12.44
CA GLU A 447 -82.13 -3.80 12.85
C GLU A 447 -83.06 -3.41 14.02
N LEU A 448 -82.64 -2.49 14.89
CA LEU A 448 -83.41 -1.93 15.98
C LEU A 448 -84.40 -0.86 15.49
N SER A 449 -84.27 -0.39 14.26
CA SER A 449 -85.16 0.61 13.68
C SER A 449 -86.30 0.02 12.75
N LYS A 450 -86.33 -1.32 12.69
CA LYS A 450 -87.46 -2.06 12.11
C LYS A 450 -88.34 -2.63 13.20
#